data_3c4b4ffd1124f8d5d56b44409cdf5018
#
_entry.id   3c4b4ffd1124f8d5d56b44409cdf5018
#
_cell.length_a   1.000
_cell.length_b   1.000
_cell.length_c   1.000
_cell.angle_alpha   90.00
_cell.angle_beta   90.00
_cell.angle_gamma   90.00
#
_symmetry.space_group_name_H-M   'P 1'
#
loop_
_entity.id
_entity.type
_entity.pdbx_description
1 polymer ?
#
loop_
_entity_poly.entity_id
_entity_poly.type
_entity_poly.pdbx_seq_one_letter_code
_entity_poly.pdbx_strand_id
1 'polypeptide(L)'
;MIDSIFNFSKSSEFHQFCELSAAIGRNPLLVQGAGGNTSVKEDGLLWVKASGTWLSEATEKKTMVAVDLAKLQRAMAQNDERVEKPQYFKADPAESLRPSIETVVHATLKHRVVLHVHCVETISWAVLENAEKLLAAPLEGLDWVFIPYRRPGLPLAREIQSKITDKTNVLILGNHGLVIAADSVKEAHQLLLEVHQRLRRTRREVTIPKSNFALTAESNYRDAEF
;
A
#
# COMPACT_ATOMS: atom_id res chain seq x y z
N MET A 1 -14.77 3.94 21.81
CA MET A 1 -14.42 3.55 20.42
C MET A 1 -14.98 4.53 19.38
N ILE A 2 -16.29 4.84 19.36
CA ILE A 2 -16.85 5.84 18.41
C ILE A 2 -16.28 7.23 18.65
N ASP A 3 -16.12 7.66 19.90
CA ASP A 3 -15.50 8.93 20.24
C ASP A 3 -14.03 9.02 19.80
N SER A 4 -13.27 7.94 19.92
CA SER A 4 -11.87 7.86 19.42
C SER A 4 -11.80 7.97 17.90
N ILE A 5 -12.73 7.32 17.18
CA ILE A 5 -12.86 7.45 15.72
C ILE A 5 -13.02 8.93 15.34
N PHE A 6 -13.93 9.61 16.02
CA PHE A 6 -14.29 10.98 15.70
C PHE A 6 -13.18 11.98 16.05
N ASN A 7 -12.45 11.75 17.14
CA ASN A 7 -11.38 12.63 17.60
C ASN A 7 -10.15 12.52 16.70
N PHE A 8 -9.66 11.30 16.43
CA PHE A 8 -8.47 11.14 15.60
C PHE A 8 -8.67 11.58 14.16
N SER A 9 -9.81 11.29 13.53
CA SER A 9 -10.09 11.71 12.15
C SER A 9 -10.10 13.24 11.94
N LYS A 10 -10.14 14.02 13.02
CA LYS A 10 -10.05 15.48 13.02
C LYS A 10 -8.69 16.00 13.46
N SER A 11 -7.75 15.13 13.83
CA SER A 11 -6.45 15.54 14.30
C SER A 11 -5.58 16.10 13.15
N SER A 12 -4.64 16.99 13.50
CA SER A 12 -3.67 17.48 12.53
C SER A 12 -2.80 16.36 11.95
N GLU A 13 -2.53 15.33 12.72
CA GLU A 13 -1.74 14.19 12.29
C GLU A 13 -2.48 13.30 11.28
N PHE A 14 -3.78 13.06 11.48
CA PHE A 14 -4.59 12.39 10.48
C PHE A 14 -4.66 13.18 9.17
N HIS A 15 -4.73 14.50 9.28
CA HIS A 15 -4.68 15.37 8.11
C HIS A 15 -3.35 15.25 7.36
N GLN A 16 -2.20 15.30 8.06
CA GLN A 16 -0.88 15.08 7.48
C GLN A 16 -0.75 13.69 6.82
N PHE A 17 -1.32 12.66 7.44
CA PHE A 17 -1.38 11.31 6.85
C PHE A 17 -2.19 11.30 5.55
N CYS A 18 -3.34 11.99 5.51
CA CYS A 18 -4.14 12.13 4.28
C CYS A 18 -3.42 12.94 3.21
N GLU A 19 -2.70 14.01 3.58
CA GLU A 19 -1.87 14.80 2.67
C GLU A 19 -0.76 13.95 2.02
N LEU A 20 -0.05 13.15 2.83
CA LEU A 20 0.95 12.20 2.32
C LEU A 20 0.31 11.18 1.38
N SER A 21 -0.82 10.61 1.77
CA SER A 21 -1.56 9.64 0.96
C SER A 21 -1.97 10.23 -0.40
N ALA A 22 -2.47 11.47 -0.39
CA ALA A 22 -2.85 12.18 -1.61
C ALA A 22 -1.63 12.51 -2.49
N ALA A 23 -0.51 12.92 -1.89
CA ALA A 23 0.74 13.18 -2.62
C ALA A 23 1.28 11.91 -3.29
N ILE A 24 1.25 10.76 -2.59
CA ILE A 24 1.60 9.45 -3.14
C ILE A 24 0.66 9.11 -4.31
N GLY A 25 -0.65 9.27 -4.12
CA GLY A 25 -1.66 8.93 -5.13
C GLY A 25 -1.61 9.78 -6.40
N ARG A 26 -1.07 11.00 -6.32
CA ARG A 26 -0.85 11.88 -7.48
C ARG A 26 0.42 11.55 -8.26
N ASN A 27 1.30 10.72 -7.72
CA ASN A 27 2.53 10.33 -8.41
C ASN A 27 2.34 9.02 -9.18
N PRO A 28 2.24 9.05 -10.53
CA PRO A 28 1.99 7.85 -11.33
C PRO A 28 3.13 6.83 -11.31
N LEU A 29 4.32 7.20 -10.82
CA LEU A 29 5.41 6.25 -10.61
C LEU A 29 5.28 5.48 -9.28
N LEU A 30 4.44 5.94 -8.37
CA LEU A 30 4.15 5.27 -7.09
C LEU A 30 2.82 4.53 -7.09
N VAL A 31 1.77 5.14 -7.69
CA VAL A 31 0.41 4.57 -7.68
C VAL A 31 -0.26 4.81 -9.03
N GLN A 32 -0.98 3.81 -9.52
CA GLN A 32 -1.75 3.88 -10.76
C GLN A 32 -3.23 3.58 -10.44
N GLY A 33 -4.13 4.47 -10.86
CA GLY A 33 -5.56 4.35 -10.63
C GLY A 33 -5.93 4.19 -9.15
N ALA A 34 -6.80 3.25 -8.83
CA ALA A 34 -7.21 2.92 -7.48
C ALA A 34 -6.23 1.99 -6.73
N GLY A 35 -5.04 1.74 -7.31
CA GLY A 35 -4.00 0.88 -6.73
C GLY A 35 -3.35 1.47 -5.48
N GLY A 36 -2.52 0.66 -4.81
CA GLY A 36 -1.86 1.04 -3.57
C GLY A 36 -2.84 1.35 -2.43
N ASN A 37 -2.31 1.39 -1.23
CA ASN A 37 -3.07 1.77 -0.04
C ASN A 37 -2.13 2.21 1.08
N THR A 38 -2.65 3.06 1.97
CA THR A 38 -1.92 3.56 3.13
C THR A 38 -2.75 3.32 4.38
N SER A 39 -2.09 3.24 5.52
CA SER A 39 -2.76 3.13 6.81
C SER A 39 -2.01 3.80 7.93
N VAL A 40 -2.75 4.17 8.97
CA VAL A 40 -2.21 4.63 10.25
C VAL A 40 -2.96 3.95 11.40
N LYS A 41 -2.22 3.55 12.45
CA LYS A 41 -2.77 2.94 13.66
C LYS A 41 -2.85 3.99 14.75
N GLU A 42 -4.01 4.09 15.41
CA GLU A 42 -4.23 4.97 16.55
C GLU A 42 -5.35 4.42 17.43
N ASP A 43 -5.18 4.48 18.75
CA ASP A 43 -6.17 4.09 19.77
C ASP A 43 -6.82 2.72 19.52
N GLY A 44 -6.04 1.73 19.10
CA GLY A 44 -6.52 0.38 18.79
C GLY A 44 -7.27 0.26 17.45
N LEU A 45 -7.30 1.32 16.67
CA LEU A 45 -7.87 1.36 15.33
C LEU A 45 -6.79 1.33 14.25
N LEU A 46 -7.08 0.68 13.14
CA LEU A 46 -6.31 0.75 11.90
C LEU A 46 -7.14 1.55 10.88
N TRP A 47 -6.71 2.76 10.59
CA TRP A 47 -7.27 3.56 9.53
C TRP A 47 -6.59 3.19 8.21
N VAL A 48 -7.34 2.65 7.27
CA VAL A 48 -6.80 2.13 6.01
C VAL A 48 -7.63 2.60 4.83
N LYS A 49 -6.97 2.77 3.69
CA LYS A 49 -7.65 3.17 2.45
C LYS A 49 -8.76 2.19 2.08
N ALA A 50 -9.89 2.74 1.71
CA ALA A 50 -11.03 1.97 1.21
C ALA A 50 -10.76 1.38 -0.18
N SER A 51 -11.32 0.22 -0.43
CA SER A 51 -11.29 -0.45 -1.74
C SER A 51 -12.01 0.40 -2.79
N GLY A 52 -11.40 0.55 -3.95
CA GLY A 52 -11.97 1.29 -5.09
C GLY A 52 -11.88 2.82 -4.99
N THR A 53 -11.35 3.38 -3.90
CA THR A 53 -11.08 4.82 -3.81
C THR A 53 -9.67 5.15 -4.32
N TRP A 54 -9.45 6.40 -4.70
CA TRP A 54 -8.15 6.88 -5.16
C TRP A 54 -7.40 7.56 -4.02
N LEU A 55 -6.13 7.20 -3.82
CA LEU A 55 -5.29 7.87 -2.82
C LEU A 55 -5.15 9.37 -3.07
N SER A 56 -5.13 9.79 -4.35
CA SER A 56 -5.04 11.21 -4.74
C SER A 56 -6.18 12.06 -4.17
N GLU A 57 -7.31 11.45 -3.82
CA GLU A 57 -8.50 12.13 -3.30
C GLU A 57 -8.55 12.17 -1.75
N ALA A 58 -7.51 11.68 -1.06
CA ALA A 58 -7.55 11.49 0.39
C ALA A 58 -7.71 12.79 1.21
N THR A 59 -7.44 13.95 0.64
CA THR A 59 -7.69 15.27 1.27
C THR A 59 -9.03 15.88 0.91
N GLU A 60 -9.68 15.38 -0.13
CA GLU A 60 -10.90 15.98 -0.68
C GLU A 60 -12.14 15.14 -0.37
N LYS A 61 -11.96 13.82 -0.26
CA LYS A 61 -13.03 12.86 -0.05
C LYS A 61 -12.70 11.93 1.12
N LYS A 62 -13.73 11.34 1.69
CA LYS A 62 -13.57 10.26 2.65
C LYS A 62 -13.04 9.01 1.93
N THR A 63 -11.77 8.68 2.13
CA THR A 63 -11.12 7.52 1.53
C THR A 63 -10.61 6.51 2.56
N MET A 64 -10.59 6.86 3.85
CA MET A 64 -10.08 6.02 4.93
C MET A 64 -11.21 5.41 5.73
N VAL A 65 -11.04 4.14 6.10
CA VAL A 65 -11.97 3.35 6.92
C VAL A 65 -11.28 2.90 8.20
N ALA A 66 -11.92 3.10 9.33
CA ALA A 66 -11.44 2.59 10.62
C ALA A 66 -11.80 1.12 10.80
N VAL A 67 -10.81 0.30 11.14
CA VAL A 67 -10.93 -1.13 11.43
C VAL A 67 -10.50 -1.38 12.87
N ASP A 68 -11.22 -2.21 13.61
CA ASP A 68 -10.85 -2.70 14.94
C ASP A 68 -9.61 -3.61 14.81
N LEU A 69 -8.44 -3.06 15.12
CA LEU A 69 -7.16 -3.75 14.93
C LEU A 69 -7.06 -5.00 15.80
N ALA A 70 -7.46 -4.92 17.05
CA ALA A 70 -7.37 -6.04 17.98
C ALA A 70 -8.29 -7.19 17.58
N LYS A 71 -9.51 -6.87 17.12
CA LYS A 71 -10.46 -7.87 16.62
C LYS A 71 -9.94 -8.53 15.34
N LEU A 72 -9.37 -7.76 14.42
CA LEU A 72 -8.79 -8.28 13.19
C LEU A 72 -7.59 -9.19 13.50
N GLN A 73 -6.65 -8.75 14.35
CA GLN A 73 -5.47 -9.53 14.71
C GLN A 73 -5.83 -10.85 15.43
N ARG A 74 -6.83 -10.84 16.32
CA ARG A 74 -7.33 -12.08 16.94
C ARG A 74 -7.89 -13.04 15.91
N ALA A 75 -8.68 -12.55 14.96
CA ALA A 75 -9.23 -13.37 13.88
C ALA A 75 -8.11 -13.94 12.99
N MET A 76 -7.09 -13.16 12.67
CA MET A 76 -5.90 -13.63 11.93
C MET A 76 -5.18 -14.77 12.67
N ALA A 77 -4.96 -14.62 13.98
CA ALA A 77 -4.33 -15.63 14.81
C ALA A 77 -5.16 -16.95 14.92
N GLN A 78 -6.47 -16.84 14.83
CA GLN A 78 -7.40 -17.96 14.87
C GLN A 78 -7.66 -18.59 13.48
N ASN A 79 -7.03 -18.08 12.43
CA ASN A 79 -7.29 -18.48 11.03
C ASN A 79 -8.77 -18.34 10.61
N ASP A 80 -9.47 -17.34 11.14
CA ASP A 80 -10.86 -17.06 10.82
C ASP A 80 -10.97 -16.60 9.35
N GLU A 81 -11.79 -17.28 8.56
CA GLU A 81 -11.95 -16.97 7.13
C GLU A 81 -12.50 -15.55 6.87
N ARG A 82 -13.16 -14.94 7.86
CA ARG A 82 -13.67 -13.57 7.76
C ARG A 82 -12.57 -12.54 7.53
N VAL A 83 -11.29 -12.85 7.84
CA VAL A 83 -10.16 -11.94 7.60
C VAL A 83 -9.95 -11.65 6.10
N GLU A 84 -10.42 -12.51 5.20
CA GLU A 84 -10.41 -12.23 3.76
C GLU A 84 -11.44 -11.17 3.33
N LYS A 85 -12.34 -10.81 4.24
CA LYS A 85 -13.37 -9.78 4.06
C LYS A 85 -13.27 -8.73 5.17
N PRO A 86 -12.29 -7.81 5.11
CA PRO A 86 -11.99 -6.88 6.20
C PRO A 86 -13.18 -6.01 6.66
N GLN A 87 -14.22 -5.88 5.86
CA GLN A 87 -15.45 -5.17 6.24
C GLN A 87 -16.15 -5.75 7.48
N TYR A 88 -15.89 -7.01 7.87
CA TYR A 88 -16.41 -7.58 9.12
C TYR A 88 -15.74 -7.00 10.37
N PHE A 89 -14.63 -6.30 10.19
CA PHE A 89 -13.84 -5.72 11.27
C PHE A 89 -13.92 -4.19 11.31
N LYS A 90 -14.82 -3.57 10.53
CA LYS A 90 -15.04 -2.12 10.62
C LYS A 90 -15.37 -1.73 12.06
N ALA A 91 -14.77 -0.63 12.52
CA ALA A 91 -15.04 -0.08 13.84
C ALA A 91 -16.45 0.53 13.94
N ASP A 92 -16.92 1.10 12.83
CA ASP A 92 -18.32 1.52 12.64
C ASP A 92 -19.00 0.58 11.63
N PRO A 93 -19.97 -0.24 12.07
CA PRO A 93 -20.74 -1.10 11.17
C PRO A 93 -21.56 -0.35 10.12
N ALA A 94 -21.95 0.91 10.40
CA ALA A 94 -22.73 1.75 9.49
C ALA A 94 -21.86 2.39 8.38
N GLU A 95 -20.52 2.30 8.47
CA GLU A 95 -19.62 2.79 7.44
C GLU A 95 -19.91 2.13 6.09
N SER A 96 -20.19 2.93 5.05
CA SER A 96 -20.52 2.45 3.71
C SER A 96 -19.31 1.95 2.92
N LEU A 97 -18.15 2.57 3.16
CA LEU A 97 -16.92 2.18 2.49
C LEU A 97 -16.39 0.82 2.99
N ARG A 98 -15.72 0.09 2.12
CA ARG A 98 -15.09 -1.18 2.45
C ARG A 98 -13.59 -0.99 2.59
N PRO A 99 -12.95 -1.50 3.66
CA PRO A 99 -11.48 -1.50 3.76
C PRO A 99 -10.84 -2.27 2.59
N SER A 100 -9.60 -1.90 2.23
CA SER A 100 -8.80 -2.66 1.26
C SER A 100 -8.69 -4.15 1.65
N ILE A 101 -8.66 -5.05 0.68
CA ILE A 101 -8.38 -6.48 0.93
C ILE A 101 -7.00 -6.70 1.55
N GLU A 102 -6.09 -5.74 1.41
CA GLU A 102 -4.75 -5.77 1.99
C GLU A 102 -4.68 -5.20 3.41
N THR A 103 -5.82 -4.88 4.02
CA THR A 103 -5.91 -4.48 5.43
C THR A 103 -5.18 -5.46 6.36
N VAL A 104 -5.21 -6.76 6.03
CA VAL A 104 -4.49 -7.80 6.78
C VAL A 104 -2.96 -7.64 6.68
N VAL A 105 -2.43 -7.18 5.56
CA VAL A 105 -1.00 -6.87 5.39
C VAL A 105 -0.61 -5.72 6.33
N HIS A 106 -1.40 -4.66 6.37
CA HIS A 106 -1.17 -3.53 7.27
C HIS A 106 -1.28 -3.91 8.75
N ALA A 107 -2.20 -4.82 9.09
CA ALA A 107 -2.37 -5.32 10.45
C ALA A 107 -1.23 -6.23 10.93
N THR A 108 -0.50 -6.88 9.99
CA THR A 108 0.64 -7.75 10.30
C THR A 108 1.86 -6.96 10.77
N LEU A 109 2.07 -5.76 10.23
CA LEU A 109 3.20 -4.91 10.60
C LEU A 109 2.92 -4.18 11.92
N LYS A 110 3.92 -4.12 12.81
CA LYS A 110 3.78 -3.47 14.12
C LYS A 110 3.77 -1.95 14.04
N HIS A 111 4.50 -1.39 13.08
CA HIS A 111 4.66 0.05 12.88
C HIS A 111 3.34 0.77 12.74
N ARG A 112 3.32 2.02 13.17
CA ARG A 112 2.13 2.85 13.23
C ARG A 112 1.63 3.26 11.84
N VAL A 113 2.52 3.63 10.92
CA VAL A 113 2.22 4.05 9.55
C VAL A 113 2.72 3.00 8.57
N VAL A 114 1.86 2.58 7.65
CA VAL A 114 2.21 1.63 6.58
C VAL A 114 1.77 2.20 5.24
N LEU A 115 2.71 2.26 4.30
CA LEU A 115 2.50 2.71 2.93
C LEU A 115 2.72 1.53 1.99
N HIS A 116 1.71 1.13 1.25
CA HIS A 116 1.84 0.16 0.16
C HIS A 116 1.63 0.85 -1.17
N VAL A 117 2.61 0.74 -2.05
CA VAL A 117 2.61 1.40 -3.36
C VAL A 117 3.03 0.45 -4.47
N HIS A 118 2.47 0.65 -5.65
CA HIS A 118 2.87 -0.06 -6.88
C HIS A 118 4.00 0.69 -7.59
N CYS A 119 5.07 0.95 -6.84
CA CYS A 119 6.22 1.73 -7.31
C CYS A 119 6.87 1.09 -8.54
N VAL A 120 6.84 1.81 -9.66
CA VAL A 120 7.36 1.33 -10.96
C VAL A 120 8.84 0.93 -10.85
N GLU A 121 9.65 1.73 -10.16
CA GLU A 121 11.07 1.43 -9.96
C GLU A 121 11.25 0.12 -9.18
N THR A 122 10.52 -0.05 -8.08
CA THR A 122 10.57 -1.29 -7.28
C THR A 122 10.12 -2.50 -8.09
N ILE A 123 9.00 -2.39 -8.81
CA ILE A 123 8.46 -3.50 -9.63
C ILE A 123 9.47 -3.89 -10.70
N SER A 124 10.17 -2.93 -11.31
CA SER A 124 11.17 -3.21 -12.35
C SER A 124 12.34 -4.09 -11.87
N TRP A 125 12.62 -4.09 -10.57
CA TRP A 125 13.55 -5.00 -9.91
C TRP A 125 12.86 -6.30 -9.48
N ALA A 126 11.67 -6.17 -8.87
CA ALA A 126 10.98 -7.27 -8.21
C ALA A 126 10.43 -8.35 -9.16
N VAL A 127 10.40 -8.09 -10.48
CA VAL A 127 10.02 -9.08 -11.52
C VAL A 127 11.19 -9.91 -12.03
N LEU A 128 12.44 -9.61 -11.65
CA LEU A 128 13.61 -10.33 -12.12
C LEU A 128 13.77 -11.66 -11.37
N GLU A 129 14.27 -12.69 -12.06
CA GLU A 129 14.47 -14.03 -11.46
C GLU A 129 15.33 -14.00 -10.19
N ASN A 130 16.38 -13.17 -10.15
CA ASN A 130 17.28 -13.03 -9.02
C ASN A 130 17.04 -11.74 -8.24
N ALA A 131 15.81 -11.26 -8.17
CA ALA A 131 15.45 -9.97 -7.58
C ALA A 131 16.07 -9.75 -6.20
N GLU A 132 15.91 -10.69 -5.29
CA GLU A 132 16.44 -10.59 -3.91
C GLU A 132 17.96 -10.36 -3.89
N LYS A 133 18.70 -11.12 -4.70
CA LYS A 133 20.16 -10.97 -4.81
C LYS A 133 20.55 -9.62 -5.41
N LEU A 134 19.82 -9.17 -6.43
CA LEU A 134 20.11 -7.92 -7.13
C LEU A 134 19.79 -6.70 -6.28
N LEU A 135 18.79 -6.80 -5.38
CA LEU A 135 18.36 -5.74 -4.48
C LEU A 135 19.26 -5.58 -3.25
N ALA A 136 20.08 -6.58 -2.91
CA ALA A 136 20.94 -6.55 -1.74
C ALA A 136 21.87 -5.33 -1.70
N ALA A 137 22.53 -5.00 -2.80
CA ALA A 137 23.44 -3.86 -2.87
C ALA A 137 22.71 -2.50 -2.83
N PRO A 138 21.65 -2.24 -3.65
CA PRO A 138 20.91 -0.98 -3.56
C PRO A 138 20.27 -0.72 -2.19
N LEU A 139 19.85 -1.77 -1.48
CA LEU A 139 19.15 -1.66 -0.20
C LEU A 139 20.05 -1.92 1.01
N GLU A 140 21.38 -1.95 0.80
CA GLU A 140 22.35 -2.13 1.89
C GLU A 140 22.12 -1.08 3.00
N GLY A 141 22.13 -1.55 4.26
CA GLY A 141 21.92 -0.73 5.45
C GLY A 141 20.45 -0.44 5.79
N LEU A 142 19.48 -0.92 5.00
CA LEU A 142 18.07 -0.88 5.35
C LEU A 142 17.61 -2.23 5.96
N ASP A 143 16.64 -2.17 6.86
CA ASP A 143 15.98 -3.37 7.42
C ASP A 143 14.90 -3.87 6.45
N TRP A 144 15.33 -4.49 5.37
CA TRP A 144 14.45 -4.91 4.28
C TRP A 144 14.32 -6.42 4.13
N VAL A 145 13.24 -6.84 3.45
CA VAL A 145 13.00 -8.25 3.11
C VAL A 145 12.35 -8.38 1.74
N PHE A 146 12.71 -9.43 0.99
CA PHE A 146 12.01 -9.83 -0.24
C PHE A 146 10.90 -10.84 0.08
N ILE A 147 9.70 -10.52 -0.35
CA ILE A 147 8.51 -11.37 -0.22
C ILE A 147 8.18 -11.94 -1.60
N PRO A 148 8.33 -13.25 -1.83
CA PRO A 148 7.92 -13.87 -3.09
C PRO A 148 6.45 -13.58 -3.39
N TYR A 149 6.10 -13.58 -4.68
CA TYR A 149 4.72 -13.32 -5.07
C TYR A 149 3.73 -14.21 -4.35
N ARG A 150 2.74 -13.58 -3.76
CA ARG A 150 1.54 -14.20 -3.20
C ARG A 150 0.32 -13.40 -3.61
N ARG A 151 -0.82 -14.07 -3.75
CA ARG A 151 -2.09 -13.38 -3.97
C ARG A 151 -2.32 -12.34 -2.87
N PRO A 152 -2.67 -11.08 -3.22
CA PRO A 152 -3.00 -10.05 -2.25
C PRO A 152 -4.05 -10.50 -1.22
N GLY A 153 -3.97 -9.96 -0.01
CA GLY A 153 -4.81 -10.35 1.12
C GLY A 153 -4.12 -11.35 2.05
N LEU A 154 -4.87 -12.30 2.60
CA LEU A 154 -4.39 -13.22 3.64
C LEU A 154 -3.16 -14.06 3.23
N PRO A 155 -3.07 -14.62 2.01
CA PRO A 155 -1.87 -15.35 1.59
C PRO A 155 -0.60 -14.51 1.64
N LEU A 156 -0.69 -13.25 1.20
CA LEU A 156 0.44 -12.30 1.27
C LEU A 156 0.77 -11.95 2.72
N ALA A 157 -0.23 -11.68 3.55
CA ALA A 157 -0.02 -11.35 4.96
C ALA A 157 0.69 -12.49 5.73
N ARG A 158 0.34 -13.75 5.45
CA ARG A 158 1.00 -14.92 6.04
C ARG A 158 2.47 -15.06 5.59
N GLU A 159 2.74 -14.86 4.31
CA GLU A 159 4.12 -14.89 3.80
C GLU A 159 4.95 -13.78 4.45
N ILE A 160 4.40 -12.57 4.57
CA ILE A 160 5.05 -11.45 5.25
C ILE A 160 5.35 -11.84 6.70
N GLN A 161 4.35 -12.33 7.45
CA GLN A 161 4.49 -12.70 8.86
C GLN A 161 5.58 -13.74 9.09
N SER A 162 5.79 -14.65 8.14
CA SER A 162 6.83 -15.70 8.24
C SER A 162 8.25 -15.18 8.03
N LYS A 163 8.42 -13.99 7.44
CA LYS A 163 9.73 -13.47 7.01
C LYS A 163 10.19 -12.21 7.73
N ILE A 164 9.25 -11.42 8.26
CA ILE A 164 9.60 -10.16 8.93
C ILE A 164 10.16 -10.39 10.34
N THR A 165 11.00 -9.44 10.74
CA THR A 165 11.45 -9.28 12.14
C THR A 165 10.87 -7.99 12.71
N ASP A 166 11.10 -7.71 13.98
CA ASP A 166 10.66 -6.47 14.64
C ASP A 166 11.31 -5.21 14.05
N LYS A 167 12.43 -5.35 13.34
CA LYS A 167 13.15 -4.25 12.67
C LYS A 167 12.72 -4.02 11.24
N THR A 168 12.11 -5.02 10.59
CA THR A 168 11.77 -4.95 9.16
C THR A 168 10.81 -3.82 8.88
N ASN A 169 11.24 -2.85 8.08
CA ASN A 169 10.48 -1.66 7.74
C ASN A 169 10.35 -1.40 6.22
N VAL A 170 11.04 -2.20 5.39
CA VAL A 170 10.95 -2.18 3.92
C VAL A 170 10.66 -3.59 3.41
N LEU A 171 9.56 -3.77 2.68
CA LEU A 171 9.22 -5.03 2.06
C LEU A 171 9.13 -4.85 0.54
N ILE A 172 9.95 -5.60 -0.19
CA ILE A 172 9.87 -5.70 -1.64
C ILE A 172 8.97 -6.88 -1.99
N LEU A 173 7.81 -6.60 -2.56
CA LEU A 173 6.85 -7.63 -2.93
C LEU A 173 7.11 -8.08 -4.37
N GLY A 174 7.51 -9.33 -4.55
CA GLY A 174 7.77 -9.94 -5.85
C GLY A 174 6.60 -9.79 -6.80
N ASN A 175 6.83 -9.25 -8.00
CA ASN A 175 5.81 -8.99 -9.02
C ASN A 175 4.56 -8.22 -8.51
N HIS A 176 4.73 -7.31 -7.53
CA HIS A 176 3.59 -6.60 -6.93
C HIS A 176 3.93 -5.15 -6.60
N GLY A 177 4.88 -4.88 -5.69
CA GLY A 177 5.16 -3.51 -5.28
C GLY A 177 6.07 -3.39 -4.07
N LEU A 178 5.87 -2.31 -3.33
CA LEU A 178 6.67 -1.89 -2.18
C LEU A 178 5.76 -1.68 -0.96
N VAL A 179 6.21 -2.12 0.21
CA VAL A 179 5.62 -1.72 1.50
C VAL A 179 6.70 -1.02 2.33
N ILE A 180 6.34 0.13 2.86
CA ILE A 180 7.14 0.91 3.81
C ILE A 180 6.37 0.96 5.13
N ALA A 181 7.09 0.77 6.24
CA ALA A 181 6.53 0.83 7.57
C ALA A 181 7.40 1.72 8.47
N ALA A 182 6.77 2.61 9.26
CA ALA A 182 7.45 3.51 10.19
C ALA A 182 6.52 3.93 11.33
N ASP A 183 7.06 4.58 12.36
CA ASP A 183 6.28 4.97 13.53
C ASP A 183 5.70 6.39 13.42
N SER A 184 6.07 7.16 12.40
CA SER A 184 5.50 8.46 12.08
C SER A 184 5.27 8.65 10.58
N VAL A 185 4.37 9.57 10.23
CA VAL A 185 4.08 9.97 8.84
C VAL A 185 5.34 10.52 8.16
N LYS A 186 6.14 11.30 8.90
CA LYS A 186 7.38 11.89 8.39
C LYS A 186 8.43 10.82 8.06
N GLU A 187 8.66 9.87 8.97
CA GLU A 187 9.62 8.78 8.76
C GLU A 187 9.19 7.88 7.61
N ALA A 188 7.90 7.53 7.53
CA ALA A 188 7.37 6.75 6.43
C ALA A 188 7.60 7.43 5.08
N HIS A 189 7.38 8.75 5.00
CA HIS A 189 7.64 9.53 3.80
C HIS A 189 9.13 9.56 3.44
N GLN A 190 10.00 9.82 4.41
CA GLN A 190 11.45 9.85 4.18
C GLN A 190 11.97 8.50 3.69
N LEU A 191 11.55 7.41 4.33
CA LEU A 191 11.95 6.06 3.95
C LEU A 191 11.43 5.68 2.55
N LEU A 192 10.19 6.07 2.22
CA LEU A 192 9.65 5.87 0.86
C LEU A 192 10.50 6.59 -0.20
N LEU A 193 10.86 7.84 0.04
CA LEU A 193 11.70 8.61 -0.88
C LEU A 193 13.10 8.01 -1.01
N GLU A 194 13.70 7.58 0.09
CA GLU A 194 15.01 6.94 0.10
C GLU A 194 15.01 5.64 -0.72
N VAL A 195 14.06 4.73 -0.47
CA VAL A 195 13.94 3.47 -1.22
C VAL A 195 13.68 3.75 -2.70
N HIS A 196 12.77 4.68 -3.01
CA HIS A 196 12.47 5.05 -4.39
C HIS A 196 13.72 5.59 -5.11
N GLN A 197 14.53 6.43 -4.45
CA GLN A 197 15.76 6.97 -5.01
C GLN A 197 16.82 5.87 -5.21
N ARG A 198 17.03 4.99 -4.22
CA ARG A 198 18.02 3.91 -4.30
C ARG A 198 17.71 2.89 -5.39
N LEU A 199 16.42 2.64 -5.66
CA LEU A 199 15.97 1.69 -6.68
C LEU A 199 15.81 2.32 -8.06
N ARG A 200 16.05 3.62 -8.20
CA ARG A 200 15.95 4.33 -9.48
C ARG A 200 16.94 3.78 -10.48
N ARG A 201 16.44 3.39 -11.66
CA ARG A 201 17.26 2.89 -12.78
C ARG A 201 17.41 3.96 -13.86
N THR A 202 18.54 3.93 -14.55
CA THR A 202 18.70 4.73 -15.76
C THR A 202 17.68 4.27 -16.79
N ARG A 203 16.82 5.18 -17.23
CA ARG A 203 15.82 4.87 -18.24
C ARG A 203 16.52 4.68 -19.59
N ARG A 204 16.16 3.60 -20.30
CA ARG A 204 16.58 3.44 -21.68
C ARG A 204 15.85 4.50 -22.51
N GLU A 205 16.57 5.27 -23.30
CA GLU A 205 15.95 6.07 -24.36
C GLU A 205 15.41 5.10 -25.42
N VAL A 206 14.09 5.05 -25.54
CA VAL A 206 13.43 4.27 -26.59
C VAL A 206 12.89 5.27 -27.59
N THR A 207 13.40 5.22 -28.83
CA THR A 207 12.75 5.87 -29.96
C THR A 207 11.44 5.12 -30.20
N ILE A 208 10.30 5.68 -29.77
CA ILE A 208 9.00 5.10 -30.07
C ILE A 208 8.81 5.23 -31.59
N PRO A 209 8.75 4.12 -32.34
CA PRO A 209 8.42 4.20 -33.76
C PRO A 209 7.06 4.92 -33.86
N LYS A 210 6.94 5.89 -34.75
CA LYS A 210 5.63 6.47 -35.06
C LYS A 210 4.76 5.31 -35.56
N SER A 211 3.93 4.77 -34.67
CA SER A 211 2.98 3.73 -35.05
C SER A 211 1.89 4.42 -35.90
N ASN A 212 1.79 4.05 -37.18
CA ASN A 212 0.62 4.33 -37.99
C ASN A 212 -0.53 3.37 -37.59
N PHE A 213 -0.82 3.25 -36.29
CA PHE A 213 -2.06 2.61 -35.86
C PHE A 213 -3.18 3.61 -36.13
N ALA A 214 -3.76 3.55 -37.33
CA ALA A 214 -5.11 3.99 -37.52
C ALA A 214 -5.98 3.04 -36.66
N LEU A 215 -6.53 3.53 -35.57
CA LEU A 215 -7.62 2.87 -34.86
C LEU A 215 -8.73 2.68 -35.90
N THR A 216 -8.93 1.45 -36.35
CA THR A 216 -10.07 1.14 -37.22
C THR A 216 -11.33 1.38 -36.42
N ALA A 217 -12.35 1.98 -37.02
CA ALA A 217 -13.62 2.35 -36.39
C ALA A 217 -14.44 1.14 -35.83
N GLU A 218 -13.88 -0.05 -35.90
CA GLU A 218 -14.48 -1.30 -35.42
C GLU A 218 -13.96 -1.76 -34.04
N SER A 219 -13.05 -1.04 -33.38
CA SER A 219 -12.62 -1.41 -32.03
C SER A 219 -13.71 -1.00 -31.03
N ASN A 220 -14.31 -1.97 -30.34
CA ASN A 220 -15.19 -1.76 -29.20
C ASN A 220 -14.45 -1.28 -27.92
N TYR A 221 -13.18 -0.90 -28.05
CA TYR A 221 -12.42 -0.25 -27.00
C TYR A 221 -12.80 1.23 -26.98
N ARG A 222 -13.55 1.63 -25.96
CA ARG A 222 -13.69 3.04 -25.61
C ARG A 222 -12.42 3.46 -24.91
N ASP A 223 -11.83 4.58 -25.34
CA ASP A 223 -10.78 5.23 -24.57
C ASP A 223 -11.32 5.47 -23.17
N ALA A 224 -10.61 4.96 -22.15
CA ALA A 224 -10.87 5.37 -20.78
C ALA A 224 -10.47 6.86 -20.72
N GLU A 225 -11.43 7.72 -20.52
CA GLU A 225 -11.16 9.11 -20.18
C GLU A 225 -10.41 9.13 -18.84
N PHE A 226 -9.14 9.58 -18.87
CA PHE A 226 -8.30 9.78 -17.71
C PHE A 226 -8.51 11.20 -17.16
#